data_f04ec10b97004e26c677df025a69241c
#
_entry.id   f04ec10b97004e26c677df025a69241c
#
_cell.length_a   1.000
_cell.length_b   1.000
_cell.length_c   1.000
_cell.angle_alpha   90.00
_cell.angle_beta   90.00
_cell.angle_gamma   90.00
#
_symmetry.space_group_name_H-M   'P 1'
#
loop_
_entity.id
_entity.type
_entity.pdbx_description
1 polymer ?
#
loop_
_entity_poly.entity_id
_entity_poly.type
_entity_poly.pdbx_seq_one_letter_code
_entity_poly.pdbx_strand_id
1 'polypeptide(L)' 'MVASHYAEPLVRHISIDAPLLAAADDTAPAVAMLKVGDLLRILDISRGWAWGYGPDGRVGYVSSDALVA' A
#
# COMPACT_ATOMS: atom_id res chain seq x y z
N MET A 1 -14.82 -22.05 10.33
CA MET A 1 -14.61 -21.49 10.09
C MET A 1 -14.26 -20.82 9.40
N VAL A 2 -14.16 -20.31 9.17
CA VAL A 2 -13.97 -19.74 8.52
C VAL A 2 -13.29 -19.04 8.07
N ALA A 3 -12.99 -18.85 7.63
CA ALA A 3 -12.31 -18.35 7.15
C ALA A 3 -12.29 -17.39 6.62
N SER A 4 -12.41 -16.94 6.54
CA SER A 4 -12.51 -16.06 6.13
C SER A 4 -11.69 -15.28 5.87
N HIS A 5 -11.17 -15.32 5.55
CA HIS A 5 -10.32 -14.62 5.36
C HIS A 5 -10.07 -14.14 4.22
N TYR A 6 -10.62 -14.10 3.36
CA TYR A 6 -10.29 -13.46 2.36
C TYR A 6 -10.69 -12.29 2.61
N ALA A 7 -10.27 -11.90 2.35
CA ALA A 7 -10.09 -10.85 2.76
C ALA A 7 -10.36 -9.76 1.88
N GLU A 8 -11.10 -8.91 2.30
CA GLU A 8 -11.29 -7.69 1.62
C GLU A 8 -10.11 -6.81 1.86
N PRO A 9 -9.63 -6.08 0.86
CA PRO A 9 -8.56 -5.14 1.07
C PRO A 9 -8.96 -4.07 2.07
N LEU A 10 -8.01 -3.67 2.90
CA LEU A 10 -8.18 -2.50 3.72
C LEU A 10 -7.95 -1.27 2.85
N VAL A 11 -8.87 -0.33 2.89
CA VAL A 11 -8.74 0.90 2.12
C VAL A 11 -8.21 1.99 3.02
N ARG A 12 -7.12 2.62 2.62
CA ARG A 12 -6.52 3.72 3.38
C ARG A 12 -6.15 4.84 2.42
N HIS A 13 -6.18 6.06 2.93
CA HIS A 13 -5.73 7.23 2.17
C HIS A 13 -4.24 7.44 2.41
N ILE A 14 -3.58 7.95 1.40
CA ILE A 14 -2.19 8.37 1.53
C ILE A 14 -2.18 9.71 2.27
N SER A 15 -1.42 9.79 3.35
CA SER A 15 -1.34 10.99 4.17
C SER A 15 -0.17 11.90 3.79
N ILE A 16 0.85 11.33 3.15
CA ILE A 16 1.97 12.10 2.58
C ILE A 16 2.34 11.45 1.26
N ASP A 17 2.82 12.25 0.32
CA ASP A 17 3.26 11.71 -0.96
C ASP A 17 4.33 10.66 -0.73
N ALA A 18 4.19 9.51 -1.38
CA ALA A 18 5.13 8.42 -1.21
C ALA A 18 5.17 7.57 -2.46
N PRO A 19 6.32 6.95 -2.76
CA PRO A 19 6.40 6.05 -3.91
C PRO A 19 5.79 4.69 -3.59
N LEU A 20 5.17 4.09 -4.58
CA LEU A 20 4.77 2.69 -4.54
C LEU A 20 5.93 1.90 -5.11
N LEU A 21 6.56 1.08 -4.29
CA LEU A 21 7.84 0.46 -4.64
C LEU A 21 7.63 -0.98 -5.09
N ALA A 22 8.56 -1.47 -5.91
CA ALA A 22 8.47 -2.83 -6.43
C ALA A 22 8.76 -3.89 -5.37
N ALA A 23 9.38 -3.50 -4.26
CA ALA A 23 9.70 -4.42 -3.17
C ALA A 23 9.67 -3.66 -1.85
N ALA A 24 9.64 -4.39 -0.75
CA ALA A 24 9.62 -3.80 0.58
C ALA A 24 11.03 -3.36 0.98
N ASP A 25 11.54 -2.38 0.26
CA ASP A 25 12.92 -1.94 0.40
C ASP A 25 12.99 -0.50 -0.09
N ASP A 26 13.60 0.37 0.70
CA ASP A 26 13.74 1.78 0.36
C ASP A 26 14.48 2.01 -0.95
N THR A 27 15.32 1.07 -1.34
CA THR A 27 16.12 1.20 -2.56
C THR A 27 15.44 0.59 -3.79
N ALA A 28 14.26 0.01 -3.61
CA ALA A 28 13.55 -0.58 -4.73
C ALA A 28 13.04 0.49 -5.68
N PRO A 29 12.92 0.19 -6.97
CA PRO A 29 12.40 1.15 -7.93
C PRO A 29 10.93 1.44 -7.67
N ALA A 30 10.53 2.66 -7.92
CA ALA A 30 9.14 3.07 -7.80
C ALA A 30 8.37 2.62 -9.03
N VAL A 31 7.24 1.96 -8.82
CA VAL A 31 6.34 1.59 -9.90
C VAL A 31 5.27 2.64 -10.12
N ALA A 32 5.04 3.50 -9.14
CA ALA A 32 4.09 4.60 -9.25
C ALA A 32 4.37 5.59 -8.12
N MET A 33 3.85 6.80 -8.25
CA MET A 33 3.89 7.78 -7.15
C MET A 33 2.49 7.95 -6.60
N LEU A 34 2.36 7.81 -5.30
CA LEU A 34 1.11 8.02 -4.60
C LEU A 34 1.12 9.42 -4.00
N LYS A 35 -0.01 10.09 -4.09
CA LYS A 35 -0.14 11.46 -3.61
C LYS A 35 -1.13 11.52 -2.48
N VAL A 36 -1.00 12.52 -1.64
CA VAL A 36 -1.92 12.75 -0.53
C VAL A 36 -3.35 12.68 -1.06
N GLY A 37 -4.17 11.88 -0.38
CA GLY A 37 -5.56 11.69 -0.75
C GLY A 37 -5.82 10.52 -1.65
N ASP A 38 -4.79 9.93 -2.26
CA ASP A 38 -4.98 8.74 -3.08
C ASP A 38 -5.44 7.58 -2.20
N LEU A 39 -6.29 6.74 -2.76
CA LEU A 39 -6.72 5.53 -2.07
C LEU A 39 -5.78 4.40 -2.39
N LEU A 40 -5.41 3.66 -1.35
CA LEU A 40 -4.61 2.46 -1.50
C LEU A 40 -5.40 1.29 -0.93
N ARG A 41 -5.53 0.24 -1.70
CA ARG A 41 -6.16 -1.00 -1.24
C ARG A 41 -5.06 -1.92 -0.77
N ILE A 42 -5.04 -2.15 0.54
CA ILE A 42 -3.95 -2.85 1.20
C ILE A 42 -4.33 -4.30 1.38
N LEU A 43 -3.47 -5.18 0.89
CA LEU A 43 -3.68 -6.61 0.98
C LEU A 43 -2.94 -7.21 2.18
N ASP A 44 -1.86 -6.57 2.60
CA ASP A 44 -1.09 -7.04 3.74
C ASP A 44 -0.24 -5.90 4.29
N ILE A 45 0.01 -5.91 5.59
CA ILE A 45 0.91 -4.97 6.24
C ILE A 45 1.88 -5.79 7.08
N SER A 46 3.16 -5.59 6.86
CA SER A 46 4.18 -6.35 7.56
C SER A 46 5.44 -5.51 7.66
N ARG A 47 6.01 -5.44 8.85
CA ARG A 47 7.31 -4.82 9.10
C ARG A 47 7.39 -3.36 8.63
N GLY A 48 6.30 -2.64 8.78
CA GLY A 48 6.27 -1.24 8.40
C GLY A 48 6.01 -0.99 6.92
N TRP A 49 5.73 -2.05 6.15
CA TRP A 49 5.42 -1.95 4.73
C TRP A 49 3.99 -2.39 4.49
N ALA A 50 3.27 -1.62 3.70
CA ALA A 50 1.94 -1.98 3.24
C ALA A 50 2.04 -2.47 1.81
N TRP A 51 1.51 -3.64 1.53
CA TRP A 51 1.49 -4.22 0.19
C TRP A 51 0.07 -4.14 -0.35
N GLY A 52 -0.07 -3.61 -1.53
CA GLY A 52 -1.38 -3.46 -2.11
C GLY A 52 -1.32 -2.78 -3.46
N TYR A 53 -2.43 -2.19 -3.87
CA TYR A 53 -2.49 -1.55 -5.16
C TYR A 53 -3.16 -0.18 -5.05
N GLY A 54 -2.69 0.73 -5.88
CA GLY A 54 -3.14 2.11 -5.90
C GLY A 54 -4.28 2.34 -6.88
N PRO A 55 -4.60 3.61 -7.14
CA PRO A 55 -5.75 3.96 -7.98
C PRO A 55 -5.68 3.43 -9.40
N ASP A 56 -4.49 3.25 -9.92
CA ASP A 56 -4.29 2.75 -11.28
C ASP A 56 -4.15 1.23 -11.34
N GLY A 57 -4.30 0.55 -10.22
CA GLY A 57 -4.27 -0.91 -10.17
C GLY A 57 -2.89 -1.52 -10.09
N ARG A 58 -1.83 -0.71 -10.04
CA ARG A 58 -0.47 -1.26 -9.92
C ARG A 58 -0.21 -1.72 -8.51
N VAL A 59 0.38 -2.90 -8.38
CA VAL A 59 0.68 -3.52 -7.10
C VAL A 59 2.09 -3.16 -6.68
N GLY A 60 2.27 -2.89 -5.40
CA GLY A 60 3.59 -2.60 -4.87
C GLY A 60 3.56 -2.41 -3.37
N TYR A 61 4.65 -1.85 -2.85
CA TYR A 61 4.84 -1.62 -1.43
C TYR A 61 4.99 -0.14 -1.15
N VAL A 62 4.38 0.30 -0.05
CA VAL A 62 4.52 1.67 0.41
C VAL A 62 4.78 1.64 1.91
N SER A 63 5.53 2.61 2.40
CA SER A 63 5.76 2.72 3.84
C SER A 63 4.42 2.92 4.56
N SER A 64 4.19 2.15 5.61
CA SER A 64 2.96 2.27 6.37
C SER A 64 2.85 3.64 7.04
N ASP A 65 3.95 4.37 7.20
CA ASP A 65 3.93 5.72 7.76
C ASP A 65 3.25 6.72 6.83
N ALA A 66 3.11 6.39 5.55
CA ALA A 66 2.45 7.26 4.59
C ALA A 66 0.93 7.09 4.58
N LEU A 67 0.41 6.19 5.40
CA LEU A 67 -1.02 5.88 5.40
C LEU A 67 -1.73 6.57 6.55
N VAL A 68 -2.95 6.97 6.31
CA VAL A 68 -3.83 7.43 7.37
C VAL A 68 -4.33 6.21 8.13
N ALA A 69 -4.19 6.26 9.41
CA ALA A 69 -4.61 5.16 10.26
C ALA A 69 -6.15 4.98 10.25
#